data_42990896ac2b5efcc92a4be3e376881d
#
_entry.id   42990896ac2b5efcc92a4be3e376881d
#
_cell.length_a   1.000
_cell.length_b   1.000
_cell.length_c   1.000
_cell.angle_alpha   90.00
_cell.angle_beta   90.00
_cell.angle_gamma   90.00
#
_symmetry.space_group_name_H-M   'P 1'
#
loop_
_entity.id
_entity.type
_entity.pdbx_description
1 polymer ?
#
loop_
_entity_poly.entity_id
_entity_poly.type
_entity_poly.pdbx_seq_one_letter_code
_entity_poly.pdbx_strand_id
1 'polypeptide(L)'
;MWISLNFYKSKQLISLLGVLLSLGALSFGLTACSEDLPPIEKVVGPTNTPEPTPTSAPEPTPTMTASTPGPAPSPTPVLSQFEQDERDGIIRSPLNGTAVSEESLTRRILGVKIDNHLEARPQSGFEKADLIFEIWVEGLTRYLTFFQASDVDYLGPIRSMRPTDIALQNPWGTSFVNSGGQDWVFELAWSSSVRYFLEPEGSFRTNDRYPPHNLYGDTAALRALDDRGDYAEPLEPFWNFGEMPEDAQTATQVTMTYPYEFSSSWYWNPVLNQYDKSTTGDPHYYLDEDGKAQRVSAETLIILEMDVYMTCYGCSSGSVVPVTMTTGSGPAWVLADGRVIAGSWSRDTDTEWFTLSNEDGDELVVPPGRIWVTLARNDRTTIQ
;
A
#
# COMPACT_ATOMS: atom_id res chain seq x y z
N MET A 1 -2.25 -46.87 -37.21
CA MET A 1 -3.18 -46.13 -38.07
C MET A 1 -2.71 -44.67 -38.03
N TRP A 2 -2.07 -44.26 -39.12
CA TRP A 2 -1.39 -42.98 -39.30
C TRP A 2 -2.42 -41.90 -39.63
N ILE A 3 -2.36 -40.71 -39.00
CA ILE A 3 -3.04 -39.49 -39.51
C ILE A 3 -2.02 -38.35 -39.54
N SER A 4 -1.90 -37.78 -40.74
CA SER A 4 -0.92 -36.79 -41.18
C SER A 4 -1.13 -35.41 -40.57
N LEU A 5 -0.01 -34.76 -40.23
CA LEU A 5 0.08 -33.31 -40.03
C LEU A 5 0.11 -32.57 -41.36
N ASN A 6 -0.76 -31.59 -41.55
CA ASN A 6 -0.67 -30.63 -42.63
C ASN A 6 -0.14 -29.29 -42.11
N PHE A 7 1.05 -28.93 -42.59
CA PHE A 7 1.65 -27.61 -42.43
C PHE A 7 1.04 -26.62 -43.42
N TYR A 8 0.56 -25.49 -42.91
CA TYR A 8 0.23 -24.34 -43.76
C TYR A 8 1.29 -23.25 -43.57
N LYS A 9 2.14 -23.04 -44.58
CA LYS A 9 3.07 -21.92 -44.71
C LYS A 9 2.34 -20.77 -45.41
N SER A 10 2.24 -19.60 -44.76
CA SER A 10 1.96 -18.36 -45.48
C SER A 10 3.14 -17.40 -45.35
N LYS A 11 3.73 -17.08 -46.51
CA LYS A 11 4.73 -16.03 -46.71
C LYS A 11 3.99 -14.70 -46.79
N GLN A 12 4.42 -13.71 -46.02
CA GLN A 12 4.08 -12.31 -46.29
C GLN A 12 5.32 -11.52 -46.72
N LEU A 13 5.12 -10.80 -47.81
CA LEU A 13 6.06 -9.94 -48.52
C LEU A 13 6.35 -8.69 -47.68
N ILE A 14 7.63 -8.31 -47.70
CA ILE A 14 8.15 -7.01 -47.23
C ILE A 14 7.91 -5.98 -48.33
N SER A 15 7.24 -4.88 -48.01
CA SER A 15 7.17 -3.68 -48.83
C SER A 15 7.87 -2.54 -48.12
N LEU A 16 9.03 -2.16 -48.65
CA LEU A 16 9.72 -0.90 -48.30
C LEU A 16 9.00 0.27 -49.01
N LEU A 17 8.62 1.28 -48.27
CA LEU A 17 8.39 2.61 -48.83
C LEU A 17 9.05 3.64 -47.92
N GLY A 18 10.09 4.32 -48.49
CA GLY A 18 10.75 5.44 -47.87
C GLY A 18 9.89 6.71 -47.98
N VAL A 19 9.93 7.55 -46.94
CA VAL A 19 9.47 8.95 -47.00
C VAL A 19 10.55 9.86 -46.48
N LEU A 20 10.82 10.89 -47.30
CA LEU A 20 11.85 11.93 -47.17
C LEU A 20 11.59 12.82 -45.92
N LEU A 21 12.74 13.24 -45.36
CA LEU A 21 12.84 14.38 -44.44
C LEU A 21 12.43 15.71 -45.08
N SER A 22 11.67 16.52 -44.33
CA SER A 22 11.67 17.98 -44.50
C SER A 22 11.89 18.63 -43.11
N LEU A 23 13.07 19.24 -43.00
CA LEU A 23 13.43 20.17 -41.91
C LEU A 23 12.61 21.46 -42.07
N GLY A 24 11.88 21.82 -41.05
CA GLY A 24 11.30 23.14 -40.86
C GLY A 24 11.80 23.73 -39.52
N ALA A 25 12.73 24.64 -39.58
CA ALA A 25 13.18 25.44 -38.43
C ALA A 25 12.12 26.50 -38.12
N LEU A 26 11.50 26.44 -36.94
CA LEU A 26 10.76 27.58 -36.38
C LEU A 26 11.52 28.12 -35.18
N SER A 27 12.09 29.32 -35.40
CA SER A 27 12.64 30.19 -34.35
C SER A 27 11.49 30.81 -33.56
N PHE A 28 11.37 30.53 -32.27
CA PHE A 28 10.55 31.30 -31.34
C PHE A 28 11.44 32.23 -30.52
N GLY A 29 11.20 33.54 -30.69
CA GLY A 29 11.84 34.59 -29.93
C GLY A 29 11.37 34.59 -28.46
N LEU A 30 12.33 34.67 -27.57
CA LEU A 30 12.18 34.95 -26.16
C LEU A 30 11.88 36.45 -25.99
N THR A 31 10.66 36.80 -25.60
CA THR A 31 10.34 38.15 -25.07
C THR A 31 10.34 38.01 -23.53
N ALA A 32 11.37 38.60 -22.92
CA ALA A 32 11.43 38.76 -21.48
C ALA A 32 10.53 39.94 -21.07
N CYS A 33 9.46 39.66 -20.30
CA CYS A 33 8.76 40.68 -19.54
C CYS A 33 9.38 40.74 -18.15
N SER A 34 10.04 41.84 -17.82
CA SER A 34 10.42 42.22 -16.47
C SER A 34 9.23 42.96 -15.87
N GLU A 35 8.59 42.40 -14.85
CA GLU A 35 7.65 43.15 -14.00
C GLU A 35 8.41 43.68 -12.78
N ASP A 36 8.39 45.03 -12.68
CA ASP A 36 8.96 45.76 -11.55
C ASP A 36 8.11 45.57 -10.30
N LEU A 37 8.76 45.15 -9.22
CA LEU A 37 8.18 45.07 -7.86
C LEU A 37 8.07 46.47 -7.27
N PRO A 38 6.96 46.83 -6.59
CA PRO A 38 6.82 48.14 -5.91
C PRO A 38 7.73 48.25 -4.67
N PRO A 39 8.14 49.47 -4.30
CA PRO A 39 9.09 49.68 -3.18
C PRO A 39 8.47 49.42 -1.82
N ILE A 40 9.26 48.83 -0.93
CA ILE A 40 8.91 48.53 0.46
C ILE A 40 8.85 49.85 1.25
N GLU A 41 7.71 50.14 1.85
CA GLU A 41 7.49 51.28 2.74
C GLU A 41 8.15 51.04 4.11
N LYS A 42 8.94 52.02 4.57
CA LYS A 42 9.62 52.00 5.87
C LYS A 42 8.62 52.08 7.02
N VAL A 43 8.58 51.04 7.85
CA VAL A 43 7.86 51.04 9.12
C VAL A 43 8.57 51.96 10.08
N VAL A 44 7.87 53.00 10.55
CA VAL A 44 8.28 53.93 11.60
C VAL A 44 8.16 53.25 12.95
N GLY A 45 9.22 53.34 13.75
CA GLY A 45 9.31 52.74 15.10
C GLY A 45 8.36 53.36 16.14
N PRO A 46 8.12 52.65 17.23
CA PRO A 46 7.08 53.01 18.20
C PRO A 46 7.47 54.23 19.06
N THR A 47 6.46 55.07 19.30
CA THR A 47 6.47 56.26 20.13
C THR A 47 6.53 55.88 21.62
N ASN A 48 7.32 56.66 22.38
CA ASN A 48 7.52 56.53 23.83
C ASN A 48 6.21 56.50 24.62
N THR A 49 6.05 55.47 25.45
CA THR A 49 5.02 55.40 26.50
C THR A 49 5.50 56.17 27.74
N PRO A 50 4.68 56.99 28.39
CA PRO A 50 5.06 57.73 29.60
C PRO A 50 5.16 56.78 30.80
N GLU A 51 6.13 57.11 31.66
CA GLU A 51 6.47 56.44 32.91
C GLU A 51 5.33 56.54 33.95
N PRO A 52 4.95 55.45 34.65
CA PRO A 52 3.88 55.49 35.63
C PRO A 52 4.37 56.15 36.95
N THR A 53 3.59 57.05 37.50
CA THR A 53 3.75 57.71 38.78
C THR A 53 3.67 56.70 39.95
N PRO A 54 4.52 56.76 40.98
CA PRO A 54 4.47 55.84 42.12
C PRO A 54 3.24 56.07 42.99
N THR A 55 2.38 55.03 43.06
CA THR A 55 1.25 54.99 44.00
C THR A 55 1.74 54.39 45.33
N SER A 56 1.48 55.08 46.48
CA SER A 56 1.83 54.63 47.81
C SER A 56 1.21 53.28 48.16
N ALA A 57 2.01 52.46 48.86
CA ALA A 57 1.62 51.13 49.29
C ALA A 57 0.48 51.15 50.34
N PRO A 58 -0.50 50.22 50.22
CA PRO A 58 -1.48 50.03 51.30
C PRO A 58 -0.88 49.19 52.44
N GLU A 59 -1.32 49.49 53.66
CA GLU A 59 -0.98 48.90 54.94
C GLU A 59 -1.32 47.38 54.95
N PRO A 60 -0.52 46.50 55.60
CA PRO A 60 -0.70 45.08 55.57
C PRO A 60 -1.96 44.61 56.30
N THR A 61 -2.87 43.95 55.59
CA THR A 61 -4.01 43.23 56.14
C THR A 61 -3.54 41.95 56.83
N PRO A 62 -4.13 41.51 57.97
CA PRO A 62 -3.68 40.32 58.68
C PRO A 62 -3.85 39.03 57.80
N THR A 63 -2.76 38.32 57.65
CA THR A 63 -2.66 37.05 56.91
C THR A 63 -3.48 35.97 57.60
N MET A 64 -4.59 35.58 57.02
CA MET A 64 -5.23 34.31 57.32
C MET A 64 -4.33 33.20 56.80
N THR A 65 -3.90 32.31 57.71
CA THR A 65 -3.15 31.09 57.34
C THR A 65 -4.03 30.22 56.46
N ALA A 66 -3.78 30.26 55.14
CA ALA A 66 -4.42 29.32 54.20
C ALA A 66 -3.84 27.94 54.48
N SER A 67 -4.72 26.98 54.80
CA SER A 67 -4.39 25.57 54.83
C SER A 67 -3.94 25.16 53.40
N THR A 68 -2.73 24.60 53.27
CA THR A 68 -2.19 24.07 52.05
C THR A 68 -3.17 23.04 51.45
N PRO A 69 -3.67 23.22 50.22
CA PRO A 69 -4.46 22.19 49.58
C PRO A 69 -3.65 20.91 49.49
N GLY A 70 -4.20 19.77 49.87
CA GLY A 70 -3.57 18.49 49.66
C GLY A 70 -3.29 18.29 48.13
N PRO A 71 -2.32 17.46 47.76
CA PRO A 71 -2.03 17.21 46.35
C PRO A 71 -3.32 16.82 45.62
N ALA A 72 -3.58 17.51 44.53
CA ALA A 72 -4.69 17.13 43.63
C ALA A 72 -4.52 15.67 43.22
N PRO A 73 -5.62 14.89 43.15
CA PRO A 73 -5.53 13.52 42.63
C PRO A 73 -4.89 13.56 41.24
N SER A 74 -3.88 12.72 41.05
CA SER A 74 -3.25 12.55 39.73
C SER A 74 -4.34 12.17 38.75
N PRO A 75 -4.44 12.77 37.55
CA PRO A 75 -5.42 12.39 36.58
C PRO A 75 -5.28 10.87 36.29
N THR A 76 -6.37 10.15 36.38
CA THR A 76 -6.39 8.76 35.94
C THR A 76 -5.98 8.75 34.46
N PRO A 77 -5.02 7.92 34.05
CA PRO A 77 -4.65 7.82 32.63
C PRO A 77 -5.91 7.54 31.78
N VAL A 78 -6.15 8.37 30.81
CA VAL A 78 -7.20 8.10 29.80
C VAL A 78 -6.59 7.05 28.87
N LEU A 79 -7.18 5.85 28.88
CA LEU A 79 -6.75 4.79 27.95
C LEU A 79 -7.02 5.23 26.52
N SER A 80 -6.13 4.84 25.63
CA SER A 80 -6.35 4.94 24.19
C SER A 80 -7.53 4.10 23.73
N GLN A 81 -8.04 4.32 22.52
CA GLN A 81 -9.12 3.50 21.99
C GLN A 81 -8.67 2.04 21.82
N PHE A 82 -7.43 1.81 21.41
CA PHE A 82 -6.87 0.47 21.27
C PHE A 82 -6.83 -0.28 22.61
N GLU A 83 -6.34 0.36 23.67
CA GLU A 83 -6.31 -0.22 25.02
C GLU A 83 -7.71 -0.43 25.62
N GLN A 84 -8.67 0.45 25.28
CA GLN A 84 -10.08 0.25 25.69
C GLN A 84 -10.69 -0.98 25.00
N ASP A 85 -10.49 -1.11 23.69
CA ASP A 85 -10.96 -2.24 22.90
C ASP A 85 -10.36 -3.57 23.39
N GLU A 86 -9.07 -3.61 23.73
CA GLU A 86 -8.44 -4.80 24.32
C GLU A 86 -9.09 -5.18 25.66
N ARG A 87 -9.34 -4.17 26.51
CA ARG A 87 -10.04 -4.38 27.78
C ARG A 87 -11.46 -4.92 27.60
N ASP A 88 -12.15 -4.43 26.57
CA ASP A 88 -13.52 -4.81 26.24
C ASP A 88 -13.59 -6.15 25.48
N GLY A 89 -12.42 -6.74 25.17
CA GLY A 89 -12.31 -8.03 24.48
C GLY A 89 -12.76 -7.98 23.02
N ILE A 90 -12.51 -6.85 22.33
CA ILE A 90 -12.80 -6.71 20.91
C ILE A 90 -11.94 -7.68 20.10
N ILE A 91 -12.58 -8.50 19.30
CA ILE A 91 -11.93 -9.44 18.39
C ILE A 91 -11.38 -8.66 17.18
N ARG A 92 -10.11 -8.89 16.85
CA ARG A 92 -9.41 -8.16 15.79
C ARG A 92 -8.97 -9.06 14.64
N SER A 93 -9.03 -8.52 13.43
CA SER A 93 -8.48 -9.16 12.24
C SER A 93 -6.98 -9.41 12.38
N PRO A 94 -6.49 -10.63 12.11
CA PRO A 94 -5.06 -10.90 12.11
C PRO A 94 -4.30 -10.15 11.01
N LEU A 95 -4.98 -9.69 9.95
CA LEU A 95 -4.35 -9.04 8.80
C LEU A 95 -4.09 -7.56 9.02
N ASN A 96 -5.03 -6.85 9.68
CA ASN A 96 -5.00 -5.39 9.77
C ASN A 96 -5.39 -4.81 11.14
N GLY A 97 -5.66 -5.64 12.14
CA GLY A 97 -5.95 -5.22 13.51
C GLY A 97 -7.31 -4.53 13.71
N THR A 98 -8.16 -4.44 12.68
CA THR A 98 -9.50 -3.85 12.83
C THR A 98 -10.46 -4.81 13.51
N ALA A 99 -11.53 -4.28 14.15
CA ALA A 99 -12.55 -5.09 14.79
C ALA A 99 -13.30 -5.95 13.76
N VAL A 100 -13.45 -7.24 14.05
CA VAL A 100 -14.15 -8.21 13.19
C VAL A 100 -15.01 -9.16 14.01
N SER A 101 -15.86 -9.95 13.34
CA SER A 101 -16.58 -11.03 13.97
C SER A 101 -15.68 -12.25 14.20
N GLU A 102 -15.95 -13.04 15.26
CA GLU A 102 -15.21 -14.26 15.55
C GLU A 102 -15.23 -15.26 14.37
N GLU A 103 -16.36 -15.33 13.66
CA GLU A 103 -16.55 -16.16 12.48
C GLU A 103 -15.54 -15.84 11.36
N SER A 104 -15.10 -14.58 11.27
CA SER A 104 -14.14 -14.13 10.24
C SER A 104 -12.72 -14.65 10.48
N LEU A 105 -12.35 -14.99 11.70
CA LEU A 105 -10.97 -15.34 12.06
C LEU A 105 -10.46 -16.63 11.40
N THR A 106 -11.37 -17.57 11.15
CA THR A 106 -11.03 -18.86 10.52
C THR A 106 -11.27 -18.86 9.01
N ARG A 107 -11.92 -17.82 8.45
CA ARG A 107 -12.13 -17.76 6.99
C ARG A 107 -10.80 -17.82 6.25
N ARG A 108 -10.72 -18.69 5.24
CA ARG A 108 -9.50 -18.80 4.44
C ARG A 108 -9.27 -17.51 3.66
N ILE A 109 -8.03 -17.02 3.70
CA ILE A 109 -7.64 -15.83 2.94
C ILE A 109 -7.82 -16.08 1.45
N LEU A 110 -8.55 -15.19 0.80
CA LEU A 110 -8.62 -15.09 -0.67
C LEU A 110 -7.62 -14.04 -1.13
N GLY A 111 -6.56 -14.46 -1.82
CA GLY A 111 -5.64 -13.57 -2.52
C GLY A 111 -6.14 -13.29 -3.94
N VAL A 112 -6.11 -12.03 -4.37
CA VAL A 112 -6.48 -11.66 -5.74
C VAL A 112 -5.43 -10.73 -6.32
N LYS A 113 -4.93 -11.06 -7.53
CA LYS A 113 -3.96 -10.20 -8.23
C LYS A 113 -4.67 -9.10 -9.00
N ILE A 114 -4.43 -7.85 -8.65
CA ILE A 114 -5.05 -6.67 -9.26
C ILE A 114 -4.06 -5.94 -10.16
N ASP A 115 -4.55 -5.58 -11.36
CA ASP A 115 -3.80 -4.81 -12.34
C ASP A 115 -3.64 -3.35 -11.90
N ASN A 116 -2.48 -2.76 -12.24
CA ASN A 116 -2.23 -1.34 -12.02
C ASN A 116 -1.73 -0.64 -13.30
N HIS A 117 -1.97 -1.23 -14.47
CA HIS A 117 -1.71 -0.57 -15.75
C HIS A 117 -2.59 0.68 -15.89
N LEU A 118 -2.14 1.67 -16.66
CA LEU A 118 -2.91 2.90 -16.87
C LEU A 118 -4.32 2.61 -17.41
N GLU A 119 -4.45 1.66 -18.34
CA GLU A 119 -5.74 1.23 -18.92
C GLU A 119 -6.61 0.41 -17.94
N ALA A 120 -6.04 -0.05 -16.83
CA ALA A 120 -6.78 -0.72 -15.75
C ALA A 120 -7.36 0.25 -14.72
N ARG A 121 -6.94 1.51 -14.75
CA ARG A 121 -7.36 2.52 -13.77
C ARG A 121 -8.57 3.32 -14.28
N PRO A 122 -9.44 3.76 -13.40
CA PRO A 122 -9.55 3.41 -11.98
C PRO A 122 -9.98 1.94 -11.80
N GLN A 123 -9.44 1.28 -10.79
CA GLN A 123 -9.83 -0.08 -10.38
C GLN A 123 -11.10 -0.01 -9.52
N SER A 124 -11.63 -1.20 -9.11
CA SER A 124 -12.78 -1.29 -8.20
C SER A 124 -12.62 -2.41 -7.19
N GLY A 125 -13.16 -2.23 -5.99
CA GLY A 125 -13.31 -3.24 -4.95
C GLY A 125 -12.06 -3.55 -4.13
N PHE A 126 -10.86 -3.24 -4.64
CA PHE A 126 -9.61 -3.59 -3.94
C PHE A 126 -9.39 -2.78 -2.65
N GLU A 127 -10.01 -1.62 -2.53
CA GLU A 127 -9.95 -0.76 -1.34
C GLU A 127 -10.63 -1.38 -0.11
N LYS A 128 -11.44 -2.40 -0.31
CA LYS A 128 -12.08 -3.18 0.76
C LYS A 128 -11.24 -4.36 1.25
N ALA A 129 -10.09 -4.60 0.61
CA ALA A 129 -9.20 -5.68 1.04
C ALA A 129 -8.71 -5.45 2.47
N ASP A 130 -8.60 -6.54 3.23
CA ASP A 130 -8.09 -6.52 4.61
C ASP A 130 -6.58 -6.22 4.65
N LEU A 131 -5.84 -6.56 3.57
CA LEU A 131 -4.42 -6.24 3.41
C LEU A 131 -4.07 -6.12 1.92
N ILE A 132 -3.25 -5.13 1.57
CA ILE A 132 -2.82 -4.88 0.19
C ILE A 132 -1.30 -4.86 0.11
N PHE A 133 -0.74 -5.65 -0.82
CA PHE A 133 0.67 -5.57 -1.20
C PHE A 133 0.82 -4.88 -2.54
N GLU A 134 1.74 -3.91 -2.61
CA GLU A 134 2.18 -3.30 -3.86
C GLU A 134 3.55 -3.88 -4.24
N ILE A 135 3.60 -4.54 -5.39
CA ILE A 135 4.73 -5.33 -5.84
C ILE A 135 5.15 -4.87 -7.23
N TRP A 136 6.44 -4.56 -7.41
CA TRP A 136 6.95 -4.21 -8.72
C TRP A 136 6.93 -5.42 -9.66
N VAL A 137 6.44 -5.17 -10.89
CA VAL A 137 6.41 -6.12 -11.98
C VAL A 137 7.11 -5.51 -13.21
N GLU A 138 6.80 -5.90 -14.42
CA GLU A 138 7.48 -5.43 -15.64
C GLU A 138 7.18 -3.94 -15.94
N GLY A 139 7.89 -3.02 -15.32
CA GLY A 139 7.82 -1.58 -15.58
C GLY A 139 6.74 -0.81 -14.82
N LEU A 140 5.97 -1.46 -13.97
CA LEU A 140 4.96 -0.87 -13.08
C LEU A 140 4.78 -1.73 -11.83
N THR A 141 3.97 -1.29 -10.88
CA THR A 141 3.54 -2.16 -9.76
C THR A 141 2.20 -2.83 -10.06
N ARG A 142 1.92 -3.95 -9.40
CA ARG A 142 0.60 -4.56 -9.29
C ARG A 142 0.27 -4.80 -7.84
N TYR A 143 -1.03 -4.99 -7.54
CA TYR A 143 -1.47 -5.24 -6.18
C TYR A 143 -1.79 -6.73 -5.99
N LEU A 144 -1.38 -7.26 -4.85
CA LEU A 144 -1.89 -8.51 -4.31
C LEU A 144 -2.77 -8.13 -3.13
N THR A 145 -4.06 -8.42 -3.22
CA THR A 145 -5.05 -8.06 -2.21
C THR A 145 -5.50 -9.31 -1.46
N PHE A 146 -5.62 -9.20 -0.14
CA PHE A 146 -6.10 -10.26 0.72
C PHE A 146 -7.47 -9.90 1.31
N PHE A 147 -8.40 -10.83 1.17
CA PHE A 147 -9.73 -10.76 1.74
C PHE A 147 -9.92 -11.92 2.70
N GLN A 148 -10.19 -11.65 3.96
CA GLN A 148 -10.56 -12.63 4.99
C GLN A 148 -11.89 -12.26 5.63
N ALA A 149 -11.98 -11.11 6.29
CA ALA A 149 -13.19 -10.63 6.93
C ALA A 149 -14.12 -9.89 5.96
N SER A 150 -13.58 -9.26 4.93
CA SER A 150 -14.31 -8.47 3.93
C SER A 150 -14.70 -9.28 2.69
N ASP A 151 -15.73 -8.83 1.99
CA ASP A 151 -16.14 -9.30 0.66
C ASP A 151 -16.58 -8.13 -0.21
N VAL A 152 -16.50 -8.28 -1.54
CA VAL A 152 -16.97 -7.31 -2.54
C VAL A 152 -17.53 -8.02 -3.77
N ASP A 153 -18.57 -7.45 -4.38
CA ASP A 153 -19.26 -8.03 -5.53
C ASP A 153 -18.54 -7.73 -6.85
N TYR A 154 -17.69 -6.68 -6.88
CA TYR A 154 -17.04 -6.19 -8.11
C TYR A 154 -15.58 -5.82 -7.86
N LEU A 155 -14.69 -6.80 -8.00
CA LEU A 155 -13.25 -6.67 -7.75
C LEU A 155 -12.45 -6.79 -9.04
N GLY A 156 -11.61 -5.80 -9.33
CA GLY A 156 -10.70 -5.89 -10.47
C GLY A 156 -10.16 -4.56 -10.99
N PRO A 157 -9.48 -4.60 -12.15
CA PRO A 157 -9.27 -5.76 -13.03
C PRO A 157 -8.27 -6.77 -12.47
N ILE A 158 -8.61 -8.05 -12.56
CA ILE A 158 -7.77 -9.17 -12.14
C ILE A 158 -6.66 -9.40 -13.17
N ARG A 159 -5.44 -9.71 -12.69
CA ARG A 159 -4.25 -9.80 -13.54
C ARG A 159 -3.40 -11.05 -13.24
N SER A 160 -2.40 -11.23 -14.12
CA SER A 160 -1.49 -12.39 -14.06
C SER A 160 -0.61 -12.37 -12.82
N MET A 161 -0.42 -13.55 -12.22
CA MET A 161 0.47 -13.77 -11.08
C MET A 161 1.95 -13.65 -11.44
N ARG A 162 2.78 -13.41 -10.43
CA ARG A 162 4.23 -13.39 -10.48
C ARG A 162 4.81 -14.22 -9.34
N PRO A 163 6.08 -14.62 -9.39
CA PRO A 163 6.67 -15.50 -8.37
C PRO A 163 6.56 -14.94 -6.95
N THR A 164 6.74 -13.64 -6.79
CA THR A 164 6.61 -12.94 -5.50
C THR A 164 5.22 -13.12 -4.88
N ASP A 165 4.15 -13.18 -5.69
CA ASP A 165 2.80 -13.40 -5.17
C ASP A 165 2.67 -14.73 -4.45
N ILE A 166 3.34 -15.77 -4.97
CA ILE A 166 3.33 -17.11 -4.37
C ILE A 166 4.05 -17.09 -3.02
N ALA A 167 5.25 -16.50 -3.00
CA ALA A 167 6.06 -16.42 -1.78
C ALA A 167 5.35 -15.68 -0.64
N LEU A 168 4.56 -14.62 -0.95
CA LEU A 168 3.79 -13.87 0.05
C LEU A 168 2.58 -14.65 0.59
N GLN A 169 2.05 -15.61 -0.15
CA GLN A 169 0.85 -16.36 0.19
C GLN A 169 1.16 -17.74 0.81
N ASN A 170 2.39 -18.21 0.63
CA ASN A 170 2.82 -19.55 1.05
C ASN A 170 2.64 -19.81 2.55
N PRO A 171 2.88 -18.87 3.50
CA PRO A 171 2.72 -19.12 4.93
C PRO A 171 1.32 -19.64 5.32
N TRP A 172 0.29 -19.19 4.63
CA TRP A 172 -1.11 -19.51 5.00
C TRP A 172 -1.85 -20.39 4.00
N GLY A 173 -1.20 -20.74 2.89
CA GLY A 173 -1.86 -21.58 1.89
C GLY A 173 -3.18 -20.97 1.39
N THR A 174 -3.14 -19.73 0.97
CA THR A 174 -4.33 -18.98 0.53
C THR A 174 -5.01 -19.61 -0.68
N SER A 175 -6.26 -19.17 -0.95
CA SER A 175 -6.90 -19.31 -2.26
C SER A 175 -6.47 -18.14 -3.12
N PHE A 176 -5.91 -18.38 -4.30
CA PHE A 176 -5.32 -17.31 -5.13
C PHE A 176 -5.94 -17.19 -6.51
N VAL A 177 -6.63 -16.11 -6.79
CA VAL A 177 -7.26 -15.82 -8.08
C VAL A 177 -6.38 -14.92 -8.93
N ASN A 178 -6.18 -15.31 -10.19
CA ASN A 178 -5.36 -14.60 -11.14
C ASN A 178 -5.85 -14.82 -12.60
N SER A 179 -5.34 -14.03 -13.55
CA SER A 179 -5.69 -14.13 -14.98
C SER A 179 -4.58 -14.71 -15.86
N GLY A 180 -3.59 -15.40 -15.28
CA GLY A 180 -2.48 -15.98 -16.05
C GLY A 180 -1.16 -15.98 -15.30
N GLY A 181 -0.13 -16.42 -15.98
CA GLY A 181 1.24 -16.50 -15.50
C GLY A 181 2.15 -17.12 -16.54
N GLN A 182 3.44 -17.22 -16.27
CA GLN A 182 4.35 -18.04 -17.03
C GLN A 182 4.29 -19.48 -16.53
N ASP A 183 4.56 -20.48 -17.35
CA ASP A 183 4.44 -21.89 -17.01
C ASP A 183 5.20 -22.25 -15.73
N TRP A 184 6.45 -21.78 -15.61
CA TRP A 184 7.25 -22.04 -14.43
C TRP A 184 6.71 -21.38 -13.14
N VAL A 185 5.92 -20.29 -13.24
CA VAL A 185 5.24 -19.66 -12.09
C VAL A 185 4.05 -20.50 -11.66
N PHE A 186 3.35 -21.13 -12.60
CA PHE A 186 2.32 -22.13 -12.28
C PHE A 186 2.93 -23.36 -11.58
N GLU A 187 4.11 -23.84 -12.04
CA GLU A 187 4.83 -24.94 -11.40
C GLU A 187 5.26 -24.57 -9.96
N LEU A 188 5.72 -23.32 -9.77
CA LEU A 188 6.05 -22.79 -8.44
C LEU A 188 4.81 -22.78 -7.53
N ALA A 189 3.69 -22.29 -8.01
CA ALA A 189 2.43 -22.27 -7.26
C ALA A 189 1.96 -23.70 -6.93
N TRP A 190 2.06 -24.60 -7.88
CA TRP A 190 1.71 -26.02 -7.68
C TRP A 190 2.55 -26.69 -6.59
N SER A 191 3.81 -26.30 -6.45
CA SER A 191 4.74 -26.88 -5.44
C SER A 191 4.65 -26.18 -4.07
N SER A 192 3.81 -25.16 -3.93
CA SER A 192 3.60 -24.39 -2.69
C SER A 192 2.32 -24.83 -1.96
N SER A 193 2.04 -24.21 -0.82
CA SER A 193 0.77 -24.36 -0.10
C SER A 193 -0.41 -23.61 -0.77
N VAL A 194 -0.12 -22.70 -1.70
CA VAL A 194 -1.11 -21.82 -2.35
C VAL A 194 -1.95 -22.60 -3.35
N ARG A 195 -3.26 -22.47 -3.28
CA ARG A 195 -4.17 -23.02 -4.29
C ARG A 195 -4.61 -21.91 -5.22
N TYR A 196 -4.14 -21.93 -6.46
CA TYR A 196 -4.49 -20.91 -7.44
C TYR A 196 -5.67 -21.31 -8.34
N PHE A 197 -6.42 -20.29 -8.78
CA PHE A 197 -7.53 -20.37 -9.71
C PHE A 197 -7.30 -19.40 -10.87
N LEU A 198 -7.22 -19.94 -12.08
CA LEU A 198 -6.97 -19.17 -13.29
C LEU A 198 -8.30 -18.82 -13.96
N GLU A 199 -8.65 -17.53 -14.01
CA GLU A 199 -9.92 -17.04 -14.59
C GLU A 199 -11.11 -17.96 -14.24
N PRO A 200 -11.36 -18.21 -12.95
CA PRO A 200 -12.30 -19.25 -12.54
C PRO A 200 -13.76 -18.83 -12.76
N GLU A 201 -14.67 -19.79 -12.59
CA GLU A 201 -16.09 -19.51 -12.41
C GLU A 201 -16.28 -18.51 -11.27
N GLY A 202 -17.21 -17.55 -11.40
CA GLY A 202 -17.33 -16.39 -10.49
C GLY A 202 -16.49 -15.19 -10.91
N SER A 203 -15.59 -15.34 -11.91
CA SER A 203 -15.00 -14.22 -12.63
C SER A 203 -15.67 -13.99 -13.98
N PHE A 204 -15.64 -12.74 -14.45
CA PHE A 204 -16.28 -12.32 -15.69
C PHE A 204 -15.51 -11.18 -16.36
N ARG A 205 -15.62 -11.08 -17.69
CA ARG A 205 -15.03 -9.98 -18.45
C ARG A 205 -16.07 -8.92 -18.75
N THR A 206 -15.72 -7.67 -18.44
CA THR A 206 -16.57 -6.52 -18.78
C THR A 206 -16.33 -6.06 -20.21
N ASN A 207 -17.29 -5.31 -20.77
CA ASN A 207 -17.17 -4.69 -22.08
C ASN A 207 -16.71 -3.22 -22.03
N ASP A 208 -16.54 -2.67 -20.82
CA ASP A 208 -16.17 -1.26 -20.60
C ASP A 208 -14.68 -1.03 -20.83
N ARG A 209 -13.89 -2.09 -20.87
CA ARG A 209 -12.44 -2.08 -21.07
C ARG A 209 -12.02 -3.19 -22.03
N TYR A 210 -10.88 -3.01 -22.66
CA TYR A 210 -10.29 -4.03 -23.52
C TYR A 210 -9.49 -5.08 -22.72
N PRO A 211 -9.48 -6.34 -23.17
CA PRO A 211 -8.52 -7.31 -22.65
C PRO A 211 -7.08 -6.79 -22.81
N PRO A 212 -6.21 -7.03 -21.83
CA PRO A 212 -6.37 -7.90 -20.66
C PRO A 212 -6.82 -7.15 -19.38
N HIS A 213 -7.31 -5.90 -19.47
CA HIS A 213 -7.62 -5.02 -18.36
C HIS A 213 -9.11 -5.04 -17.95
N ASN A 214 -9.82 -6.15 -18.19
CA ASN A 214 -11.28 -6.23 -18.10
C ASN A 214 -11.83 -7.46 -17.37
N LEU A 215 -10.98 -8.23 -16.64
CA LEU A 215 -11.44 -9.37 -15.84
C LEU A 215 -11.78 -8.90 -14.43
N TYR A 216 -12.99 -9.21 -13.97
CA TYR A 216 -13.50 -8.89 -12.63
C TYR A 216 -14.06 -10.13 -11.96
N GLY A 217 -14.30 -10.09 -10.65
CA GLY A 217 -14.89 -11.18 -9.90
C GLY A 217 -15.63 -10.70 -8.66
N ASP A 218 -16.51 -11.57 -8.17
CA ASP A 218 -17.18 -11.47 -6.87
C ASP A 218 -16.40 -12.29 -5.85
N THR A 219 -15.94 -11.68 -4.75
CA THR A 219 -15.07 -12.36 -3.80
C THR A 219 -15.75 -13.50 -3.06
N ALA A 220 -17.06 -13.43 -2.78
CA ALA A 220 -17.79 -14.52 -2.13
C ALA A 220 -17.90 -15.73 -3.07
N ALA A 221 -18.21 -15.49 -4.36
CA ALA A 221 -18.22 -16.54 -5.38
C ALA A 221 -16.83 -17.16 -5.59
N LEU A 222 -15.78 -16.32 -5.64
CA LEU A 222 -14.39 -16.77 -5.79
C LEU A 222 -13.90 -17.59 -4.58
N ARG A 223 -14.30 -17.21 -3.37
CA ARG A 223 -13.99 -17.96 -2.14
C ARG A 223 -14.62 -19.34 -2.13
N ALA A 224 -15.86 -19.43 -2.61
CA ALA A 224 -16.59 -20.69 -2.65
C ALA A 224 -15.97 -21.77 -3.57
N LEU A 225 -14.99 -21.41 -4.41
CA LEU A 225 -14.29 -22.36 -5.28
C LEU A 225 -13.31 -23.26 -4.51
N ASP A 226 -12.85 -22.84 -3.35
CA ASP A 226 -11.87 -23.61 -2.57
C ASP A 226 -12.58 -24.62 -1.65
N ASP A 227 -12.55 -25.88 -2.04
CA ASP A 227 -13.14 -27.00 -1.30
C ASP A 227 -12.38 -27.39 -0.01
N ARG A 228 -11.21 -26.74 0.25
CA ARG A 228 -10.49 -26.93 1.53
C ARG A 228 -11.22 -26.31 2.71
N GLY A 229 -12.17 -25.38 2.45
CA GLY A 229 -12.91 -24.68 3.49
C GLY A 229 -12.01 -23.71 4.30
N ASP A 230 -12.52 -23.32 5.46
CA ASP A 230 -11.84 -22.39 6.38
C ASP A 230 -10.62 -23.03 7.05
N TYR A 231 -9.81 -22.21 7.73
CA TYR A 231 -8.71 -22.69 8.56
C TYR A 231 -9.29 -23.43 9.79
N ALA A 232 -8.56 -24.43 10.28
CA ALA A 232 -8.96 -25.18 11.46
C ALA A 232 -8.95 -24.34 12.75
N GLU A 233 -8.04 -23.36 12.81
CA GLU A 233 -7.84 -22.45 13.93
C GLU A 233 -7.70 -21.02 13.41
N PRO A 234 -8.02 -19.99 14.21
CA PRO A 234 -7.71 -18.59 13.90
C PRO A 234 -6.24 -18.40 13.57
N LEU A 235 -5.96 -17.47 12.65
CA LEU A 235 -4.59 -17.08 12.35
C LEU A 235 -4.03 -16.18 13.46
N GLU A 236 -2.74 -16.33 13.74
CA GLU A 236 -2.03 -15.36 14.57
C GLU A 236 -1.96 -13.99 13.87
N PRO A 237 -1.91 -12.88 14.63
CA PRO A 237 -1.74 -11.55 14.05
C PRO A 237 -0.50 -11.47 13.16
N PHE A 238 -0.64 -10.83 11.99
CA PHE A 238 0.46 -10.64 11.04
C PHE A 238 1.50 -9.62 11.52
N TRP A 239 1.08 -8.74 12.40
CA TRP A 239 1.86 -7.62 12.89
C TRP A 239 1.64 -7.45 14.40
N ASN A 240 2.61 -6.82 15.06
CA ASN A 240 2.45 -6.35 16.44
C ASN A 240 1.55 -5.10 16.43
N PHE A 241 0.23 -5.29 16.54
CA PHE A 241 -0.72 -4.19 16.48
C PHE A 241 -0.69 -3.32 17.74
N GLY A 242 -0.77 -2.00 17.56
CA GLY A 242 -0.76 -1.02 18.62
C GLY A 242 -0.82 0.41 18.09
N GLU A 243 -0.55 1.39 18.92
CA GLU A 243 -0.61 2.80 18.54
C GLU A 243 0.77 3.34 18.14
N MET A 244 0.79 4.31 17.22
CA MET A 244 2.01 4.99 16.82
C MET A 244 2.64 5.70 18.05
N PRO A 245 3.92 5.45 18.37
CA PRO A 245 4.59 6.12 19.49
C PRO A 245 4.53 7.65 19.39
N GLU A 246 4.33 8.31 20.52
CA GLU A 246 4.21 9.78 20.56
C GLU A 246 5.48 10.50 20.09
N ASP A 247 6.64 9.89 20.30
CA ASP A 247 7.97 10.39 19.94
C ASP A 247 8.42 9.99 18.52
N ALA A 248 7.57 9.29 17.76
CA ALA A 248 7.85 8.93 16.37
C ALA A 248 8.07 10.19 15.50
N GLN A 249 8.99 10.09 14.55
CA GLN A 249 9.36 11.20 13.67
C GLN A 249 8.22 11.59 12.73
N THR A 250 8.07 12.87 12.42
CA THR A 250 7.10 13.34 11.44
C THR A 250 7.45 12.82 10.05
N ALA A 251 6.43 12.33 9.32
CA ALA A 251 6.57 11.87 7.94
C ALA A 251 5.29 12.20 7.15
N THR A 252 5.34 13.25 6.35
CA THR A 252 4.18 13.72 5.59
C THR A 252 4.15 13.22 4.15
N GLN A 253 5.25 12.65 3.69
CA GLN A 253 5.36 12.08 2.35
C GLN A 253 6.30 10.90 2.35
N VAL A 254 5.95 9.84 1.60
CA VAL A 254 6.87 8.77 1.22
C VAL A 254 6.75 8.50 -0.27
N THR A 255 7.89 8.29 -0.93
CA THR A 255 7.97 7.99 -2.36
C THR A 255 8.91 6.84 -2.60
N MET A 256 8.43 5.81 -3.30
CA MET A 256 9.21 4.70 -3.82
C MET A 256 9.36 4.87 -5.34
N THR A 257 10.60 4.76 -5.83
CA THR A 257 10.92 4.91 -7.26
C THR A 257 11.33 3.57 -7.86
N TYR A 258 10.91 3.36 -9.10
CA TYR A 258 11.14 2.13 -9.85
C TYR A 258 11.74 2.45 -11.24
N PRO A 259 12.27 1.44 -11.97
CA PRO A 259 12.68 1.64 -13.35
C PRO A 259 11.56 2.21 -14.23
N TYR A 260 11.95 2.78 -15.38
CA TYR A 260 11.05 3.38 -16.37
C TYR A 260 10.23 4.56 -15.83
N GLU A 261 10.84 5.34 -14.92
CA GLU A 261 10.25 6.56 -14.33
C GLU A 261 8.92 6.29 -13.56
N PHE A 262 8.66 5.03 -13.21
CA PHE A 262 7.50 4.70 -12.39
C PHE A 262 7.75 5.06 -10.92
N SER A 263 6.75 5.66 -10.26
CA SER A 263 6.80 5.94 -8.83
C SER A 263 5.46 5.68 -8.16
N SER A 264 5.54 5.27 -6.89
CA SER A 264 4.40 5.17 -5.96
C SER A 264 4.66 6.13 -4.82
N SER A 265 3.78 7.09 -4.61
CA SER A 265 3.92 8.11 -3.57
C SER A 265 2.69 8.20 -2.71
N TRP A 266 2.88 8.55 -1.44
CA TRP A 266 1.83 8.74 -0.47
C TRP A 266 2.02 10.07 0.23
N TYR A 267 0.92 10.80 0.45
CA TYR A 267 0.90 12.13 1.05
C TYR A 267 -0.06 12.13 2.23
N TRP A 268 0.44 12.55 3.38
CA TRP A 268 -0.36 12.65 4.59
C TRP A 268 -1.51 13.65 4.44
N ASN A 269 -2.70 13.21 4.79
CA ASN A 269 -3.92 14.01 4.83
C ASN A 269 -4.41 14.13 6.27
N PRO A 270 -4.07 15.20 6.98
CA PRO A 270 -4.39 15.35 8.41
C PRO A 270 -5.90 15.52 8.67
N VAL A 271 -6.70 15.86 7.65
CA VAL A 271 -8.15 16.01 7.80
C VAL A 271 -8.84 14.66 7.89
N LEU A 272 -8.35 13.69 7.12
CA LEU A 272 -8.93 12.35 7.04
C LEU A 272 -8.13 11.30 7.81
N ASN A 273 -7.02 11.71 8.45
CA ASN A 273 -6.10 10.83 9.18
C ASN A 273 -5.65 9.62 8.35
N GLN A 274 -5.17 9.87 7.13
CA GLN A 274 -4.75 8.85 6.19
C GLN A 274 -3.69 9.36 5.24
N TYR A 275 -3.00 8.45 4.55
CA TYR A 275 -2.13 8.77 3.43
C TYR A 275 -2.87 8.60 2.11
N ASP A 276 -2.86 9.63 1.25
CA ASP A 276 -3.47 9.63 -0.07
C ASP A 276 -2.45 9.25 -1.14
N LYS A 277 -2.80 8.26 -1.99
CA LYS A 277 -1.89 7.69 -3.00
C LYS A 277 -1.77 8.54 -4.25
N SER A 278 -0.56 8.60 -4.80
CA SER A 278 -0.28 9.05 -6.18
C SER A 278 0.58 8.01 -6.89
N THR A 279 0.39 7.89 -8.19
CA THR A 279 1.17 6.98 -9.03
C THR A 279 1.75 7.75 -10.20
N THR A 280 3.09 7.77 -10.31
CA THR A 280 3.84 8.51 -11.34
C THR A 280 3.44 10.00 -11.38
N GLY A 281 3.28 10.60 -10.18
CA GLY A 281 2.92 11.99 -9.99
C GLY A 281 1.42 12.30 -10.01
N ASP A 282 0.59 11.45 -10.58
CA ASP A 282 -0.84 11.66 -10.67
C ASP A 282 -1.60 11.09 -9.45
N PRO A 283 -2.62 11.79 -8.93
CA PRO A 283 -3.51 11.26 -7.92
C PRO A 283 -4.14 9.94 -8.33
N HIS A 284 -4.08 8.92 -7.46
CA HIS A 284 -4.65 7.60 -7.76
C HIS A 284 -6.10 7.52 -7.25
N TYR A 285 -6.99 7.03 -8.12
CA TYR A 285 -8.41 6.86 -7.83
C TYR A 285 -8.88 5.43 -8.08
N TYR A 286 -9.91 5.01 -7.35
CA TYR A 286 -10.71 3.82 -7.61
C TYR A 286 -12.17 4.20 -7.80
N LEU A 287 -13.00 3.29 -8.31
CA LEU A 287 -14.46 3.46 -8.37
C LEU A 287 -15.10 2.72 -7.21
N ASP A 288 -15.88 3.44 -6.41
CA ASP A 288 -16.68 2.85 -5.35
C ASP A 288 -17.90 2.07 -5.91
N GLU A 289 -18.71 1.50 -5.04
CA GLU A 289 -19.88 0.69 -5.39
C GLU A 289 -20.93 1.48 -6.21
N ASP A 290 -20.98 2.79 -6.06
CA ASP A 290 -21.83 3.70 -6.85
C ASP A 290 -21.17 4.13 -8.17
N GLY A 291 -19.97 3.68 -8.49
CA GLY A 291 -19.17 4.07 -9.65
C GLY A 291 -18.57 5.47 -9.57
N LYS A 292 -18.49 6.07 -8.38
CA LYS A 292 -17.84 7.37 -8.16
C LYS A 292 -16.35 7.19 -7.89
N ALA A 293 -15.56 8.11 -8.46
CA ALA A 293 -14.13 8.13 -8.23
C ALA A 293 -13.81 8.60 -6.80
N GLN A 294 -13.08 7.77 -6.05
CA GLN A 294 -12.59 8.02 -4.71
C GLN A 294 -11.07 7.96 -4.69
N ARG A 295 -10.42 8.69 -3.78
CA ARG A 295 -8.97 8.64 -3.60
C ARG A 295 -8.55 7.29 -3.01
N VAL A 296 -7.54 6.66 -3.62
CA VAL A 296 -6.86 5.54 -2.98
C VAL A 296 -6.11 6.06 -1.77
N SER A 297 -6.36 5.46 -0.61
CA SER A 297 -5.77 5.88 0.66
C SER A 297 -5.49 4.68 1.57
N ALA A 298 -4.61 4.88 2.54
CA ALA A 298 -4.29 3.93 3.60
C ALA A 298 -4.11 4.68 4.92
N GLU A 299 -4.47 4.06 6.03
CA GLU A 299 -4.25 4.60 7.37
C GLU A 299 -2.83 4.28 7.84
N THR A 300 -2.36 3.08 7.51
CA THR A 300 -1.02 2.60 7.82
C THR A 300 -0.30 2.13 6.57
N LEU A 301 0.94 2.59 6.40
CA LEU A 301 1.84 2.14 5.34
C LEU A 301 2.98 1.33 5.97
N ILE A 302 3.32 0.21 5.36
CA ILE A 302 4.51 -0.58 5.67
C ILE A 302 5.37 -0.61 4.41
N ILE A 303 6.57 -0.09 4.49
CA ILE A 303 7.52 -0.10 3.37
C ILE A 303 8.65 -1.06 3.72
N LEU A 304 8.86 -2.05 2.86
CA LEU A 304 9.93 -3.06 3.02
C LEU A 304 10.88 -2.96 1.83
N GLU A 305 12.11 -2.53 2.05
CA GLU A 305 13.12 -2.52 0.98
C GLU A 305 13.74 -3.90 0.80
N MET A 306 13.76 -4.36 -0.45
CA MET A 306 14.15 -5.70 -0.84
C MET A 306 14.94 -5.71 -2.13
N ASP A 307 15.83 -6.68 -2.26
CA ASP A 307 16.48 -6.99 -3.53
C ASP A 307 15.49 -7.53 -4.55
N VAL A 308 15.68 -7.14 -5.80
CA VAL A 308 14.88 -7.61 -6.93
C VAL A 308 15.81 -8.07 -8.03
N TYR A 309 15.65 -9.30 -8.48
CA TYR A 309 16.35 -9.82 -9.65
C TYR A 309 15.39 -10.12 -10.81
N MET A 310 15.95 -10.10 -12.01
CA MET A 310 15.20 -10.42 -13.23
C MET A 310 15.48 -11.85 -13.64
N THR A 311 14.44 -12.62 -13.91
CA THR A 311 14.60 -14.04 -14.27
C THR A 311 13.60 -14.49 -15.33
N CYS A 312 13.98 -15.54 -16.02
CA CYS A 312 13.15 -16.32 -16.92
C CYS A 312 13.63 -17.78 -16.82
N TYR A 313 13.05 -18.53 -15.89
CA TYR A 313 13.45 -19.92 -15.68
C TYR A 313 12.93 -20.82 -16.82
N GLY A 314 13.85 -21.54 -17.46
CA GLY A 314 13.53 -22.52 -18.51
C GLY A 314 12.99 -21.93 -19.82
N CYS A 315 12.98 -20.60 -20.02
CA CYS A 315 12.47 -20.02 -21.23
C CYS A 315 13.55 -19.87 -22.31
N SER A 316 13.26 -20.38 -23.50
CA SER A 316 14.07 -20.14 -24.69
C SER A 316 13.73 -18.82 -25.37
N SER A 317 12.59 -18.20 -25.05
CA SER A 317 12.07 -16.98 -25.68
C SER A 317 11.05 -16.22 -24.79
N GLY A 318 10.97 -16.52 -23.49
CA GLY A 318 10.00 -15.89 -22.59
C GLY A 318 10.44 -14.51 -22.11
N SER A 319 9.48 -13.68 -21.72
CA SER A 319 9.74 -12.40 -21.10
C SER A 319 10.39 -12.59 -19.74
N VAL A 320 11.44 -11.84 -19.46
CA VAL A 320 12.05 -11.78 -18.12
C VAL A 320 11.09 -11.10 -17.17
N VAL A 321 10.90 -11.66 -15.98
CA VAL A 321 10.05 -11.10 -14.95
C VAL A 321 10.85 -10.78 -13.69
N PRO A 322 10.48 -9.73 -12.95
CA PRO A 322 11.10 -9.43 -11.66
C PRO A 322 10.62 -10.41 -10.59
N VAL A 323 11.54 -10.78 -9.72
CA VAL A 323 11.30 -11.52 -8.49
C VAL A 323 11.85 -10.72 -7.33
N THR A 324 10.99 -10.35 -6.40
CA THR A 324 11.40 -9.72 -5.15
C THR A 324 11.86 -10.79 -4.18
N MET A 325 13.03 -10.62 -3.59
CA MET A 325 13.59 -11.53 -2.60
C MET A 325 12.91 -11.28 -1.25
N THR A 326 11.90 -12.08 -0.94
CA THR A 326 11.09 -11.93 0.28
C THR A 326 11.63 -12.69 1.48
N THR A 327 12.78 -13.36 1.35
CA THR A 327 13.54 -14.00 2.44
C THR A 327 14.86 -13.27 2.67
N GLY A 328 15.33 -13.22 3.91
CA GLY A 328 16.48 -12.45 4.33
C GLY A 328 16.09 -11.32 5.26
N SER A 329 16.69 -10.15 5.11
CA SER A 329 16.40 -8.96 5.91
C SER A 329 16.72 -7.68 5.14
N GLY A 330 16.14 -6.57 5.56
CA GLY A 330 16.37 -5.27 4.96
C GLY A 330 15.71 -4.13 5.74
N PRO A 331 15.84 -2.87 5.30
CA PRO A 331 15.18 -1.73 5.93
C PRO A 331 13.65 -1.85 5.89
N ALA A 332 13.00 -1.40 6.97
CA ALA A 332 11.55 -1.32 7.09
C ALA A 332 11.11 0.01 7.71
N TRP A 333 9.96 0.51 7.29
CA TRP A 333 9.32 1.68 7.87
C TRP A 333 7.83 1.41 8.04
N VAL A 334 7.30 1.84 9.18
CA VAL A 334 5.85 1.89 9.44
C VAL A 334 5.46 3.35 9.55
N LEU A 335 4.51 3.78 8.71
CA LEU A 335 4.00 5.15 8.69
C LEU A 335 2.51 5.15 9.03
N ALA A 336 2.11 5.94 10.01
CA ALA A 336 0.73 6.24 10.36
C ALA A 336 0.66 7.59 11.06
N ASP A 337 -0.51 8.22 11.12
CA ASP A 337 -0.75 9.48 11.84
C ASP A 337 0.21 10.63 11.46
N GLY A 338 0.70 10.64 10.21
CA GLY A 338 1.69 11.62 9.73
C GLY A 338 3.07 11.44 10.35
N ARG A 339 3.38 10.25 10.88
CA ARG A 339 4.63 9.89 11.57
C ARG A 339 5.22 8.61 11.01
N VAL A 340 6.48 8.35 11.31
CA VAL A 340 7.22 7.16 10.90
C VAL A 340 8.06 6.59 12.03
N ILE A 341 8.08 5.28 12.13
CA ILE A 341 9.09 4.51 12.85
C ILE A 341 9.91 3.69 11.86
N ALA A 342 11.23 3.69 12.05
CA ALA A 342 12.17 2.96 11.21
C ALA A 342 12.69 1.72 11.93
N GLY A 343 13.01 0.71 11.17
CA GLY A 343 13.61 -0.53 11.65
C GLY A 343 14.04 -1.43 10.51
N SER A 344 13.93 -2.72 10.70
CA SER A 344 14.26 -3.75 9.73
C SER A 344 13.17 -4.81 9.64
N TRP A 345 13.01 -5.39 8.47
CA TRP A 345 12.26 -6.62 8.31
C TRP A 345 13.23 -7.82 8.28
N SER A 346 12.76 -8.95 8.73
CA SER A 346 13.43 -10.25 8.55
C SER A 346 12.41 -11.34 8.24
N ARG A 347 12.86 -12.36 7.50
CA ARG A 347 12.08 -13.56 7.15
C ARG A 347 13.04 -14.66 6.72
N ASP A 348 13.11 -15.74 7.47
CA ASP A 348 14.10 -16.79 7.23
C ASP A 348 13.70 -17.73 6.07
N THR A 349 12.42 -18.07 5.99
CA THR A 349 11.87 -18.97 4.96
C THR A 349 10.60 -18.39 4.32
N ASP A 350 10.22 -18.91 3.16
CA ASP A 350 8.97 -18.51 2.47
C ASP A 350 7.70 -19.13 3.10
N THR A 351 7.84 -19.94 4.14
CA THR A 351 6.73 -20.47 4.95
C THR A 351 6.49 -19.69 6.23
N GLU A 352 7.33 -18.72 6.55
CA GLU A 352 7.17 -17.80 7.67
C GLU A 352 6.63 -16.45 7.22
N TRP A 353 6.20 -15.62 8.19
CA TRP A 353 5.85 -14.24 7.92
C TRP A 353 7.00 -13.29 8.23
N PHE A 354 6.84 -12.02 7.89
CA PHE A 354 7.80 -10.97 8.19
C PHE A 354 7.78 -10.61 9.67
N THR A 355 8.97 -10.54 10.27
CA THR A 355 9.15 -9.85 11.55
C THR A 355 9.69 -8.46 11.29
N LEU A 356 9.09 -7.45 11.93
CA LEU A 356 9.54 -6.07 11.89
C LEU A 356 10.13 -5.72 13.25
N SER A 357 11.38 -5.25 13.30
CA SER A 357 12.06 -4.94 14.56
C SER A 357 12.86 -3.65 14.48
N ASN A 358 13.03 -2.98 15.64
CA ASN A 358 13.93 -1.84 15.81
C ASN A 358 15.40 -2.33 15.96
N GLU A 359 16.32 -1.38 16.19
CA GLU A 359 17.74 -1.67 16.36
C GLU A 359 18.03 -2.46 17.67
N ASP A 360 17.16 -2.37 18.67
CA ASP A 360 17.27 -3.09 19.94
C ASP A 360 16.70 -4.52 19.86
N GLY A 361 16.03 -4.86 18.77
CA GLY A 361 15.39 -6.15 18.52
C GLY A 361 13.94 -6.24 19.01
N ASP A 362 13.34 -5.14 19.48
CA ASP A 362 11.93 -5.08 19.84
C ASP A 362 11.07 -5.02 18.57
N GLU A 363 9.90 -5.66 18.58
CA GLU A 363 8.98 -5.61 17.46
C GLU A 363 8.43 -4.18 17.23
N LEU A 364 8.41 -3.75 15.97
CA LEU A 364 7.78 -2.49 15.58
C LEU A 364 6.26 -2.60 15.75
N VAL A 365 5.68 -1.54 16.31
CA VAL A 365 4.24 -1.41 16.41
C VAL A 365 3.66 -1.03 15.03
N VAL A 366 2.53 -1.66 14.68
CA VAL A 366 1.78 -1.39 13.46
C VAL A 366 0.38 -0.91 13.84
N PRO A 367 0.04 0.38 13.62
CA PRO A 367 -1.31 0.86 13.87
C PRO A 367 -2.35 0.12 13.01
N PRO A 368 -3.48 -0.33 13.64
CA PRO A 368 -4.54 -1.01 12.93
C PRO A 368 -5.27 -0.07 11.95
N GLY A 369 -5.89 -0.65 10.91
CA GLY A 369 -6.63 0.11 9.91
C GLY A 369 -6.44 -0.45 8.50
N ARG A 370 -6.66 0.36 7.48
CA ARG A 370 -6.33 -0.01 6.09
C ARG A 370 -4.82 0.00 5.90
N ILE A 371 -4.22 -1.21 5.89
CA ILE A 371 -2.78 -1.39 5.77
C ILE A 371 -2.40 -1.62 4.31
N TRP A 372 -1.40 -0.84 3.87
CA TRP A 372 -0.78 -1.00 2.57
C TRP A 372 0.70 -1.29 2.71
N VAL A 373 1.13 -2.47 2.25
CA VAL A 373 2.53 -2.90 2.28
C VAL A 373 3.14 -2.70 0.90
N THR A 374 4.23 -1.95 0.81
CA THR A 374 4.97 -1.79 -0.45
C THR A 374 6.31 -2.53 -0.36
N LEU A 375 6.53 -3.47 -1.30
CA LEU A 375 7.83 -4.08 -1.49
C LEU A 375 8.65 -3.15 -2.39
N ALA A 376 9.41 -2.28 -1.76
CA ALA A 376 10.27 -1.30 -2.43
C ALA A 376 11.60 -1.93 -2.85
N ARG A 377 12.27 -1.32 -3.80
CA ARG A 377 13.64 -1.70 -4.16
C ARG A 377 14.61 -0.99 -3.23
N ASN A 378 15.70 -1.67 -2.89
CA ASN A 378 16.77 -1.12 -2.05
C ASN A 378 17.25 0.24 -2.54
N ASP A 379 17.44 1.18 -1.60
CA ASP A 379 17.87 2.57 -1.82
C ASP A 379 16.95 3.37 -2.76
N ARG A 380 15.64 3.07 -2.76
CA ARG A 380 14.64 3.71 -3.63
C ARG A 380 13.47 4.34 -2.89
N THR A 381 13.52 4.35 -1.57
CA THR A 381 12.54 4.99 -0.70
C THR A 381 13.03 6.35 -0.24
N THR A 382 12.17 7.35 -0.31
CA THR A 382 12.41 8.70 0.23
C THR A 382 11.26 9.07 1.14
N ILE A 383 11.54 9.43 2.38
CA ILE A 383 10.56 9.86 3.40
C ILE A 383 10.84 11.32 3.76
N GLN A 384 9.77 12.15 3.87
CA GLN A 384 9.84 13.59 4.15
C GLN A 384 8.83 13.99 5.21
#